data_3ab0041ee64efd629b5f11ceeb003ac6
#
_entry.id   3ab0041ee64efd629b5f11ceeb003ac6
#
_cell.length_a   1.000
_cell.length_b   1.000
_cell.length_c   1.000
_cell.angle_alpha   90.00
_cell.angle_beta   90.00
_cell.angle_gamma   90.00
#
_symmetry.space_group_name_H-M   'P 1'
#
loop_
_entity.id
_entity.type
_entity.pdbx_description
1 polymer ?
#
loop_
_entity_poly.entity_id
_entity_poly.type
_entity_poly.pdbx_seq_one_letter_code
_entity_poly.pdbx_strand_id
1 'polypeptide(L)' 'MEDKDYNPDQLRKRKAQLMAPLEAQIMMCDDKNEVLLLAAAMLERGYAILRDQYGKVGGTKLAQTMIEIVDERG' A
#
# COMPACT_ATOMS: atom_id res chain seq x y z
N MET A 1 -12.98 2.16 -18.66
CA MET A 1 -13.52 2.50 -17.42
C MET A 1 -13.65 3.98 -17.28
N GLU A 2 -14.78 4.41 -16.87
CA GLU A 2 -14.91 5.80 -16.83
C GLU A 2 -14.25 6.39 -15.64
N ASP A 3 -13.91 7.61 -15.77
CA ASP A 3 -13.25 8.31 -14.72
C ASP A 3 -14.19 8.61 -13.62
N LYS A 4 -13.78 8.25 -12.45
CA LYS A 4 -14.55 8.58 -11.31
C LYS A 4 -13.87 9.67 -10.57
N ASP A 5 -14.58 10.71 -10.31
CA ASP A 5 -14.05 11.77 -9.50
C ASP A 5 -14.30 11.44 -8.05
N TYR A 6 -13.43 10.65 -7.49
CA TYR A 6 -13.56 10.31 -6.09
C TYR A 6 -13.19 11.52 -5.25
N ASN A 7 -14.05 11.87 -4.33
CA ASN A 7 -13.67 12.89 -3.37
C ASN A 7 -12.80 12.23 -2.29
N PRO A 8 -12.15 13.03 -1.44
CA PRO A 8 -11.22 12.48 -0.45
C PRO A 8 -11.87 11.47 0.49
N ASP A 9 -13.13 11.67 0.84
CA ASP A 9 -13.81 10.75 1.74
C ASP A 9 -14.02 9.40 1.09
N GLN A 10 -14.39 9.39 -0.19
CA GLN A 10 -14.59 8.14 -0.91
C GLN A 10 -13.28 7.39 -1.06
N LEU A 11 -12.18 8.09 -1.31
CA LEU A 11 -10.87 7.47 -1.42
C LEU A 11 -10.46 6.84 -0.10
N ARG A 12 -10.69 7.54 1.01
CA ARG A 12 -10.38 7.00 2.32
C ARG A 12 -11.18 5.74 2.62
N LYS A 13 -12.46 5.76 2.31
CA LYS A 13 -13.31 4.60 2.53
C LYS A 13 -12.84 3.41 1.70
N ARG A 14 -12.54 3.66 0.43
CA ARG A 14 -12.07 2.59 -0.44
C ARG A 14 -10.75 2.03 0.04
N LYS A 15 -9.85 2.91 0.45
CA LYS A 15 -8.56 2.49 0.98
C LYS A 15 -8.73 1.62 2.23
N ALA A 16 -9.63 2.03 3.12
CA ALA A 16 -9.90 1.26 4.32
C ALA A 16 -10.43 -0.12 3.99
N GLN A 17 -11.32 -0.21 3.01
CA GLN A 17 -11.84 -1.50 2.57
C GLN A 17 -10.73 -2.40 2.04
N LEU A 18 -9.82 -1.82 1.25
CA LEU A 18 -8.70 -2.59 0.70
C LEU A 18 -7.72 -3.01 1.78
N MET A 19 -7.60 -2.21 2.82
CA MET A 19 -6.67 -2.52 3.91
C MET A 19 -7.20 -3.51 4.93
N ALA A 20 -8.52 -3.70 4.98
CA ALA A 20 -9.10 -4.59 5.98
C ALA A 20 -8.50 -6.00 5.99
N PRO A 21 -8.34 -6.66 4.82
CA PRO A 21 -7.70 -7.98 4.83
C PRO A 21 -6.26 -7.95 5.32
N LEU A 22 -5.55 -6.85 5.05
CA LEU A 22 -4.17 -6.72 5.50
C LEU A 22 -4.11 -6.56 7.02
N GLU A 23 -5.04 -5.80 7.58
CA GLU A 23 -5.12 -5.65 9.02
C GLU A 23 -5.40 -6.99 9.69
N ALA A 24 -6.29 -7.77 9.10
CA ALA A 24 -6.57 -9.10 9.61
C ALA A 24 -5.34 -9.96 9.61
N GLN A 25 -4.53 -9.91 8.54
CA GLN A 25 -3.30 -10.67 8.47
C GLN A 25 -2.31 -10.26 9.56
N ILE A 26 -2.22 -8.97 9.82
CA ILE A 26 -1.34 -8.47 10.86
C ILE A 26 -1.74 -9.06 12.21
N MET A 27 -3.03 -9.10 12.49
CA MET A 27 -3.54 -9.63 13.74
C MET A 27 -3.31 -11.12 13.88
N MET A 28 -3.16 -11.84 12.78
CA MET A 28 -2.92 -13.27 12.80
C MET A 28 -1.46 -13.64 12.96
N CYS A 29 -0.56 -12.68 12.91
CA CYS A 29 0.85 -12.95 13.10
C CYS A 29 1.14 -13.27 14.55
N ASP A 30 1.96 -14.30 14.76
CA ASP A 30 2.24 -14.77 16.12
C ASP A 30 3.36 -14.02 16.81
N ASP A 31 4.35 -13.56 16.05
CA ASP A 31 5.49 -12.91 16.66
C ASP A 31 6.04 -11.81 15.75
N LYS A 32 7.08 -11.14 16.26
CA LYS A 32 7.68 -10.02 15.55
C LYS A 32 8.27 -10.39 14.21
N ASN A 33 8.81 -11.60 14.12
CA ASN A 33 9.40 -12.05 12.86
C ASN A 33 8.35 -12.22 11.78
N GLU A 34 7.19 -12.75 12.16
CA GLU A 34 6.09 -12.87 11.19
C GLU A 34 5.57 -11.52 10.76
N VAL A 35 5.48 -10.59 11.69
CA VAL A 35 5.05 -9.24 11.35
C VAL A 35 6.04 -8.61 10.36
N LEU A 36 7.33 -8.80 10.59
CA LEU A 36 8.35 -8.27 9.70
C LEU A 36 8.25 -8.89 8.32
N LEU A 37 8.07 -10.19 8.25
CA LEU A 37 7.92 -10.89 6.97
C LEU A 37 6.69 -10.38 6.22
N LEU A 38 5.60 -10.17 6.92
CA LEU A 38 4.40 -9.65 6.30
C LEU A 38 4.62 -8.24 5.76
N ALA A 39 5.28 -7.40 6.55
CA ALA A 39 5.57 -6.05 6.10
C ALA A 39 6.45 -6.05 4.86
N ALA A 40 7.47 -6.91 4.84
CA ALA A 40 8.34 -7.03 3.68
C ALA A 40 7.55 -7.49 2.45
N ALA A 41 6.68 -8.47 2.64
CA ALA A 41 5.87 -8.99 1.55
C ALA A 41 4.94 -7.91 1.00
N MET A 42 4.36 -7.11 1.87
CA MET A 42 3.48 -6.03 1.42
C MET A 42 4.24 -4.99 0.61
N LEU A 43 5.46 -4.64 1.05
CA LEU A 43 6.28 -3.69 0.31
C LEU A 43 6.66 -4.25 -1.05
N GLU A 44 7.04 -5.52 -1.10
CA GLU A 44 7.40 -6.14 -2.37
C GLU A 44 6.23 -6.16 -3.33
N ARG A 45 5.06 -6.56 -2.85
CA ARG A 45 3.90 -6.62 -3.74
C ARG A 45 3.48 -5.24 -4.19
N GLY A 46 3.48 -4.28 -3.28
CA GLY A 46 3.12 -2.92 -3.62
C GLY A 46 4.06 -2.35 -4.67
N TYR A 47 5.34 -2.56 -4.47
CA TYR A 47 6.33 -2.08 -5.43
C TYR A 47 6.18 -2.77 -6.79
N ALA A 48 5.93 -4.07 -6.78
CA ALA A 48 5.76 -4.81 -8.03
C ALA A 48 4.55 -4.29 -8.82
N ILE A 49 3.47 -3.99 -8.12
CA ILE A 49 2.29 -3.43 -8.76
C ILE A 49 2.61 -2.08 -9.41
N LEU A 50 3.33 -1.23 -8.71
CA LEU A 50 3.68 0.08 -9.23
C LEU A 50 4.60 -0.03 -10.45
N ARG A 51 5.54 -0.97 -10.41
CA ARG A 51 6.41 -1.19 -11.56
C ARG A 51 5.65 -1.69 -12.77
N ASP A 52 4.69 -2.58 -12.55
CA ASP A 52 3.89 -3.10 -13.65
C ASP A 52 3.04 -2.01 -14.29
N GLN A 53 2.53 -1.10 -13.49
CA GLN A 53 1.64 -0.06 -13.99
C GLN A 53 2.39 1.12 -14.58
N TYR A 54 3.51 1.49 -14.00
CA TYR A 54 4.19 2.75 -14.35
C TYR A 54 5.61 2.56 -14.83
N GLY A 55 6.08 1.32 -14.98
CA GLY A 55 7.43 1.05 -15.41
C GLY A 55 8.42 1.13 -14.27
N LYS A 56 9.66 0.71 -14.56
CA LYS A 56 10.67 0.60 -13.51
C LYS A 56 11.00 1.95 -12.88
N VAL A 57 11.23 2.96 -13.71
CA VAL A 57 11.61 4.28 -13.20
C VAL A 57 10.42 4.96 -12.55
N GLY A 58 9.28 5.00 -13.24
CA GLY A 58 8.09 5.65 -12.71
C GLY A 58 7.58 4.97 -11.46
N GLY A 59 7.59 3.64 -11.44
CA GLY A 59 7.15 2.90 -10.27
C GLY A 59 8.01 3.17 -9.06
N THR A 60 9.33 3.22 -9.26
CA THR A 60 10.25 3.49 -8.16
C THR A 60 10.03 4.89 -7.58
N LYS A 61 9.89 5.88 -8.45
CA LYS A 61 9.64 7.25 -7.98
C LYS A 61 8.33 7.36 -7.22
N LEU A 62 7.31 6.69 -7.73
CA LEU A 62 6.00 6.73 -7.10
C LEU A 62 6.05 6.06 -5.72
N ALA A 63 6.75 4.94 -5.62
CA ALA A 63 6.91 4.26 -4.35
C ALA A 63 7.62 5.14 -3.33
N GLN A 64 8.69 5.80 -3.76
CA GLN A 64 9.43 6.70 -2.89
C GLN A 64 8.56 7.85 -2.41
N THR A 65 7.78 8.42 -3.31
CA THR A 65 6.88 9.51 -2.95
C THR A 65 5.84 9.06 -1.93
N MET A 66 5.28 7.87 -2.13
CA MET A 66 4.30 7.34 -1.20
C MET A 66 4.89 7.11 0.19
N ILE A 67 6.11 6.59 0.24
CA ILE A 67 6.77 6.36 1.51
C ILE A 67 7.01 7.68 2.23
N GLU A 68 7.43 8.69 1.50
CA GLU A 68 7.66 10.01 2.09
C GLU A 68 6.38 10.62 2.65
N ILE A 69 5.28 10.46 1.93
CA ILE A 69 3.99 10.99 2.39
C ILE A 69 3.58 10.31 3.69
N VAL A 70 3.71 8.99 3.74
CA VAL A 70 3.36 8.24 4.94
C VAL A 70 4.26 8.65 6.10
N ASP A 71 5.54 8.84 5.83
CA ASP A 71 6.50 9.23 6.85
C ASP A 71 6.17 10.60 7.43
N GLU A 72 5.75 11.53 6.57
CA GLU A 72 5.39 12.86 7.04
C GLU A 72 4.16 12.85 7.92
N ARG A 73 3.24 11.94 7.65
CA ARG A 73 2.02 11.85 8.47
C ARG A 73 2.28 11.18 9.81
N GLY A 74 3.25 10.31 9.80
CA GLY A 74 3.50 9.42 10.88
C GLY A 74 4.11 9.95 12.09
#